data_15e98f0f26d3bf36f948c68325475e48
#
_entry.id   15e98f0f26d3bf36f948c68325475e48
#
_cell.length_a   1.000
_cell.length_b   1.000
_cell.length_c   1.000
_cell.angle_alpha   90.00
_cell.angle_beta   90.00
_cell.angle_gamma   90.00
#
_symmetry.space_group_name_H-M   'P 1'
#
loop_
_entity.id
_entity.type
_entity.pdbx_description
1 polymer ?
#
loop_
_entity_poly.entity_id
_entity_poly.type
_entity_poly.pdbx_seq_one_letter_code
_entity_poly.pdbx_strand_id
1 'polypeptide(L)'
;EILAFSELEAYEDVAIKKYSTGMEMRLAFAVAIHIESDIILLDEVLAVGDPAFRQKCILRLKQLAASNRTILIVSHNQEMLHQLCDRMLTFESGKVVQDA
;
A
#
# COMPACT_ATOMS: atom_id res chain seq x y z
N GLU A 1 -10.31 -12.92 4.43
CA GLU A 1 -10.19 -11.46 4.32
C GLU A 1 -9.12 -11.00 3.34
N ILE A 2 -7.93 -11.60 3.38
CA ILE A 2 -6.85 -11.21 2.47
C ILE A 2 -7.25 -11.44 1.01
N LEU A 3 -7.79 -12.62 0.70
CA LEU A 3 -8.23 -12.94 -0.66
C LEU A 3 -9.40 -12.06 -1.09
N ALA A 4 -10.34 -11.80 -0.19
CA ALA A 4 -11.47 -10.92 -0.49
C ALA A 4 -11.00 -9.49 -0.77
N PHE A 5 -10.08 -8.96 0.03
CA PHE A 5 -9.55 -7.63 -0.17
C PHE A 5 -8.78 -7.51 -1.47
N SER A 6 -7.95 -8.50 -1.79
CA SER A 6 -7.15 -8.50 -3.02
C SER A 6 -7.96 -8.76 -4.27
N GLU A 7 -9.23 -9.17 -4.11
CA GLU A 7 -10.13 -9.54 -5.22
C GLU A 7 -9.63 -10.77 -6.00
N LEU A 8 -8.92 -11.65 -5.29
CA LEU A 8 -8.34 -12.87 -5.88
C LEU A 8 -9.04 -14.15 -5.43
N GLU A 9 -10.23 -14.06 -4.89
CA GLU A 9 -10.98 -15.22 -4.37
C GLU A 9 -11.16 -16.31 -5.42
N ALA A 10 -11.40 -15.94 -6.68
CA ALA A 10 -11.55 -16.90 -7.77
C ALA A 10 -10.26 -17.65 -8.09
N TYR A 11 -9.13 -17.19 -7.56
CA TYR A 11 -7.81 -17.74 -7.85
C TYR A 11 -7.17 -18.43 -6.64
N GLU A 12 -7.93 -18.69 -5.57
CA GLU A 12 -7.34 -19.25 -4.35
C GLU A 12 -6.67 -20.60 -4.55
N ASP A 13 -7.16 -21.39 -5.51
CA ASP A 13 -6.59 -22.71 -5.83
C ASP A 13 -5.52 -22.65 -6.91
N VAL A 14 -5.18 -21.45 -7.40
CA VAL A 14 -4.17 -21.27 -8.43
C VAL A 14 -2.82 -20.97 -7.77
N ALA A 15 -1.77 -21.64 -8.24
CA ALA A 15 -0.43 -21.39 -7.71
C ALA A 15 -0.02 -19.94 -7.96
N ILE A 16 0.64 -19.31 -6.96
CA ILE A 16 1.06 -17.90 -7.05
C ILE A 16 1.95 -17.65 -8.26
N LYS A 17 2.79 -18.61 -8.62
CA LYS A 17 3.65 -18.50 -9.81
C LYS A 17 2.89 -18.31 -11.11
N LYS A 18 1.59 -18.61 -11.12
CA LYS A 18 0.72 -18.41 -12.28
C LYS A 18 -0.01 -17.08 -12.26
N TYR A 19 0.18 -16.29 -11.21
CA TYR A 19 -0.46 -14.98 -11.11
C TYR A 19 0.22 -13.99 -12.06
N SER A 20 -0.57 -13.06 -12.59
CA SER A 20 -0.02 -11.91 -13.30
C SER A 20 0.71 -11.00 -12.30
N THR A 21 1.54 -10.09 -12.80
CA THR A 21 2.22 -9.12 -11.95
C THR A 21 1.22 -8.33 -11.12
N GLY A 22 0.11 -7.89 -11.73
CA GLY A 22 -0.93 -7.17 -11.00
C GLY A 22 -1.56 -8.01 -9.90
N MET A 23 -1.80 -9.30 -10.14
CA MET A 23 -2.34 -10.20 -9.13
C MET A 23 -1.37 -10.38 -7.97
N GLU A 24 -0.08 -10.55 -8.26
CA GLU A 24 0.94 -10.66 -7.22
C GLU A 24 1.00 -9.41 -6.35
N MET A 25 0.93 -8.23 -6.95
CA MET A 25 0.98 -6.97 -6.22
C MET A 25 -0.26 -6.77 -5.36
N ARG A 26 -1.44 -7.13 -5.86
CA ARG A 26 -2.66 -7.08 -5.06
C ARG A 26 -2.58 -7.98 -3.85
N LEU A 27 -2.09 -9.20 -4.04
CA LEU A 27 -1.94 -10.15 -2.93
C LEU A 27 -0.91 -9.64 -1.93
N ALA A 28 0.24 -9.17 -2.40
CA ALA A 28 1.30 -8.65 -1.53
C ALA A 28 0.79 -7.49 -0.69
N PHE A 29 0.05 -6.56 -1.29
CA PHE A 29 -0.52 -5.43 -0.56
C PHE A 29 -1.55 -5.90 0.46
N ALA A 30 -2.45 -6.81 0.07
CA ALA A 30 -3.47 -7.34 0.97
C ALA A 30 -2.85 -8.04 2.18
N VAL A 31 -1.78 -8.81 1.97
CA VAL A 31 -1.06 -9.46 3.07
C VAL A 31 -0.45 -8.40 4.00
N ALA A 32 0.23 -7.40 3.43
CA ALA A 32 0.90 -6.37 4.21
C ALA A 32 -0.05 -5.62 5.14
N ILE A 33 -1.23 -5.24 4.65
CA ILE A 33 -2.18 -4.45 5.45
C ILE A 33 -3.01 -5.29 6.42
N HIS A 34 -3.00 -6.61 6.29
CA HIS A 34 -3.71 -7.50 7.21
C HIS A 34 -2.82 -8.09 8.30
N ILE A 35 -1.51 -7.83 8.24
CA ILE A 35 -0.59 -8.22 9.30
C ILE A 35 -0.78 -7.27 10.49
N GLU A 36 -0.92 -7.82 11.68
CA GLU A 36 -0.99 -7.03 12.89
C GLU A 36 0.40 -6.52 13.24
N SER A 37 0.65 -5.25 12.93
CA SER A 37 1.94 -4.62 13.16
C SER A 37 1.73 -3.17 13.56
N ASP A 38 2.56 -2.67 14.46
CA ASP A 38 2.49 -1.27 14.89
C ASP A 38 3.06 -0.33 13.81
N ILE A 39 3.96 -0.84 12.97
CA ILE A 39 4.61 -0.06 11.92
C ILE A 39 4.45 -0.80 10.59
N ILE A 40 3.96 -0.10 9.60
CA ILE A 40 3.80 -0.64 8.24
C ILE A 40 4.68 0.16 7.28
N LEU A 41 5.52 -0.53 6.54
CA LEU A 41 6.39 0.08 5.54
C LEU A 41 5.90 -0.29 4.14
N LEU A 42 5.62 0.71 3.33
CA LEU A 42 5.18 0.52 1.96
C LEU A 42 6.14 1.23 1.00
N ASP A 43 6.73 0.49 0.08
CA ASP A 43 7.68 1.02 -0.89
C ASP A 43 7.13 0.82 -2.30
N GLU A 44 6.61 1.88 -2.89
CA GLU A 44 6.12 1.91 -4.28
C GLU A 44 4.94 0.97 -4.57
N VAL A 45 4.37 0.30 -3.56
CA VAL A 45 3.37 -0.76 -3.76
C VAL A 45 2.05 -0.23 -4.32
N LEU A 46 1.74 1.04 -4.05
CA LEU A 46 0.47 1.65 -4.46
C LEU A 46 0.48 2.14 -5.91
N ALA A 47 1.63 2.04 -6.59
CA ALA A 47 1.75 2.42 -7.98
C ALA A 47 1.12 1.40 -8.94
N VAL A 48 0.77 0.21 -8.43
CA VAL A 48 0.29 -0.92 -9.24
C VAL A 48 -1.18 -1.16 -9.00
N GLY A 49 -1.87 -1.59 -10.04
CA GLY A 49 -3.28 -1.90 -9.99
C GLY A 49 -4.14 -0.81 -10.64
N ASP A 50 -5.41 -1.10 -10.81
CA ASP A 50 -6.35 -0.15 -11.39
C ASP A 50 -6.76 0.92 -10.36
N PRO A 51 -7.38 2.03 -10.84
CA PRO A 51 -7.78 3.12 -9.94
C PRO A 51 -8.76 2.68 -8.84
N ALA A 52 -9.67 1.75 -9.13
CA ALA A 52 -10.64 1.29 -8.15
C ALA A 52 -9.94 0.54 -7.01
N PHE A 53 -9.02 -0.35 -7.33
CA PHE A 53 -8.26 -1.07 -6.31
C PHE A 53 -7.36 -0.12 -5.52
N ARG A 54 -6.76 0.85 -6.19
CA ARG A 54 -5.93 1.88 -5.52
C ARG A 54 -6.73 2.64 -4.47
N GLN A 55 -7.95 3.07 -4.80
CA GLN A 55 -8.81 3.76 -3.84
C GLN A 55 -9.17 2.89 -2.65
N LYS A 56 -9.43 1.61 -2.89
CA LYS A 56 -9.68 0.64 -1.85
C LYS A 56 -8.50 0.53 -0.88
N CYS A 57 -7.29 0.52 -1.43
CA CYS A 57 -6.06 0.50 -0.62
C CYS A 57 -5.89 1.77 0.20
N ILE A 58 -6.14 2.92 -0.40
CA ILE A 58 -6.03 4.22 0.28
C ILE A 58 -7.00 4.29 1.46
N LEU A 59 -8.23 3.86 1.27
CA LEU A 59 -9.23 3.85 2.34
C LEU A 59 -8.79 2.94 3.49
N ARG A 60 -8.26 1.78 3.17
CA ARG A 60 -7.78 0.84 4.20
C ARG A 60 -6.61 1.42 4.98
N LEU A 61 -5.67 2.07 4.30
CA LEU A 61 -4.54 2.71 4.96
C LEU A 61 -4.98 3.84 5.89
N LYS A 62 -5.97 4.62 5.49
CA LYS A 62 -6.52 5.66 6.35
C LYS A 62 -7.13 5.07 7.61
N GLN A 63 -7.84 3.96 7.50
CA GLN A 63 -8.40 3.27 8.66
C GLN A 63 -7.32 2.77 9.61
N LEU A 64 -6.25 2.20 9.05
CA LEU A 64 -5.12 1.71 9.85
C LEU A 64 -4.41 2.86 10.57
N ALA A 65 -4.20 3.97 9.90
CA ALA A 65 -3.58 5.15 10.50
C ALA A 65 -4.40 5.69 11.66
N ALA A 66 -5.73 5.67 11.53
CA ALA A 66 -6.63 6.11 12.57
C ALA A 66 -6.63 5.18 13.79
N SER A 67 -6.14 3.96 13.66
CA SER A 67 -6.09 2.97 14.73
C SER A 67 -4.75 2.94 15.49
N ASN A 68 -4.03 4.05 15.50
CA ASN A 68 -2.73 4.22 16.20
C ASN A 68 -1.58 3.39 15.62
N ARG A 69 -1.64 3.11 14.34
CA ARG A 69 -0.53 2.46 13.64
C ARG A 69 0.28 3.49 12.89
N THR A 70 1.58 3.28 12.82
CA THR A 70 2.48 4.14 12.06
C THR A 70 2.66 3.57 10.67
N ILE A 71 2.45 4.40 9.66
CA ILE A 71 2.59 3.99 8.26
C ILE A 71 3.65 4.88 7.60
N LEU A 72 4.67 4.24 7.04
CA LEU A 72 5.70 4.91 6.26
C LEU A 72 5.54 4.51 4.81
N ILE A 73 5.35 5.50 3.95
CA ILE A 73 5.14 5.27 2.52
C ILE A 73 6.24 5.96 1.73
N VAL A 74 6.90 5.21 0.85
CA VAL A 74 7.87 5.75 -0.10
C VAL A 74 7.23 5.72 -1.47
N SER A 75 7.09 6.89 -2.09
CA SER A 75 6.47 6.99 -3.40
C SER A 75 6.88 8.27 -4.11
N HIS A 76 6.84 8.23 -5.44
CA HIS A 76 7.00 9.41 -6.28
C HIS A 76 5.67 10.09 -6.60
N ASN A 77 4.55 9.49 -6.20
CA ASN A 77 3.23 10.05 -6.43
C ASN A 77 2.87 11.01 -5.31
N GLN A 78 3.19 12.29 -5.48
CA GLN A 78 2.97 13.31 -4.46
C GLN A 78 1.50 13.51 -4.15
N GLU A 79 0.64 13.43 -5.17
CA GLU A 79 -0.79 13.60 -4.98
C GLU A 79 -1.36 12.55 -4.02
N MET A 80 -0.96 11.30 -4.20
CA MET A 80 -1.36 10.22 -3.29
C MET A 80 -0.82 10.43 -1.89
N LEU A 81 0.44 10.85 -1.76
CA LEU A 81 1.04 11.13 -0.46
C LEU A 81 0.31 12.25 0.28
N HIS A 82 -0.11 13.29 -0.43
CA HIS A 82 -0.89 14.36 0.18
C HIS A 82 -2.24 13.88 0.72
N GLN A 83 -2.84 12.89 0.06
CA GLN A 83 -4.12 12.33 0.51
C GLN A 83 -3.96 11.46 1.76
N LEU A 84 -2.83 10.78 1.90
CA LEU A 84 -2.63 9.76 2.93
C LEU A 84 -1.83 10.23 4.12
N CYS A 85 -0.88 11.14 3.92
CA CYS A 85 0.14 11.42 4.91
C CYS A 85 -0.07 12.76 5.60
N ASP A 86 0.18 12.78 6.91
CA ASP A 86 0.18 14.00 7.70
C ASP A 86 1.51 14.75 7.56
N ARG A 87 2.56 14.02 7.24
CA ARG A 87 3.91 14.55 7.15
C ARG A 87 4.63 13.96 5.97
N MET A 88 5.30 14.81 5.21
CA MET A 88 6.07 14.40 4.04
C MET A 88 7.51 14.85 4.19
N LEU A 89 8.42 13.94 3.91
CA LEU A 89 9.85 14.23 3.85
C LEU A 89 10.31 14.08 2.41
N THR A 90 10.97 15.10 1.89
CA THR A 90 11.54 15.06 0.56
C THR A 90 13.05 14.84 0.69
N PHE A 91 13.55 13.85 -0.06
CA PHE A 91 14.96 13.48 -0.03
C PHE A 91 15.63 13.84 -1.35
N GLU A 92 16.87 14.30 -1.23
CA GLU A 92 17.70 14.57 -2.39
C GLU A 92 19.12 14.17 -2.05
N SER A 93 19.72 13.28 -2.86
CA SER A 93 21.07 12.77 -2.63
C SER A 93 21.28 12.23 -1.21
N GLY A 94 20.29 11.51 -0.70
CA GLY A 94 20.37 10.91 0.63
C GLY A 94 20.10 11.83 1.81
N LYS A 95 19.71 13.09 1.54
CA LYS A 95 19.45 14.07 2.58
C LYS A 95 18.04 14.60 2.51
N VAL A 96 17.46 14.90 3.66
CA VAL A 96 16.14 15.55 3.74
C VAL A 96 16.31 17.01 3.32
N VAL A 97 15.60 17.41 2.28
CA VAL A 97 15.64 18.80 1.79
C VAL A 97 14.35 19.54 2.08
N GLN A 98 13.28 18.84 2.45
CA GLN A 98 12.01 19.47 2.80
C GLN A 98 11.26 18.56 3.78
N ASP A 99 10.66 19.16 4.79
CA ASP A 99 9.85 18.49 5.81
C ASP A 99 8.56 19.30 5.93
N ALA A 100 7.46 18.74 5.43
CA ALA A 100 6.19 19.45 5.41
C ALA A 100 5.02 18.63 5.95
#